data_217bee2e15b2ac9b78318a95688f5bc9
#
_entry.id   217bee2e15b2ac9b78318a95688f5bc9
#
_cell.length_a   1.000
_cell.length_b   1.000
_cell.length_c   1.000
_cell.angle_alpha   90.00
_cell.angle_beta   90.00
_cell.angle_gamma   90.00
#
_symmetry.space_group_name_H-M   'P 1'
#
loop_
_entity.id
_entity.type
_entity.pdbx_description
1 polymer ?
#
loop_
_entity_poly.entity_id
_entity_poly.type
_entity_poly.pdbx_seq_one_letter_code
_entity_poly.pdbx_strand_id
1 'polypeptide(L)'
;MWDGVLGGRWYIIGVLGANEVRENQGAREVGAQQVESGSRPVNEPSLSTLQQHARILAMSSVFAELNDGELRALARRMRTVALAAGETLRLGTHGGDLVIFLASGACEGAILDAAGKVVLSRRPAPGDLLILPVPRTGDRYVTSIHGLTDATLLTLDRDGLMEALGTDVEKVGTGLDKLWEQELAAADAAQAQEAWRASAPLVAFFSAKGGSGVTTLAVNTAASLASRYPRQVLLIDLSEPFGHAALFADLIATGSVASASKAPPADFTKNLKGAIVNHRSGLGVLPATLRPEESDLLNADLTSRTLDIVAPGQRVVIVDLGTSLAEASLVVVERAQCLVIVVPAEIPVMTDARRALAVFRDIMGVPDSRIEIVLNLRTPHSPLDRAAIESVLGKQVSVTVGFDGSKPEEATLAGALVMQRDPSSLVARGAADIARLIGANLKLKL
;
A
#
# COMPACT_ATOMS: atom_id res chain seq x y z
N MET A 1 -6.95 -41.52 -8.43
CA MET A 1 -8.27 -41.49 -7.77
C MET A 1 -8.04 -41.17 -6.29
N TRP A 2 -7.56 -39.93 -6.01
CA TRP A 2 -7.34 -39.39 -4.67
C TRP A 2 -7.54 -37.87 -4.70
N ASP A 3 -8.73 -37.45 -5.18
CA ASP A 3 -9.14 -36.04 -5.27
C ASP A 3 -10.18 -35.73 -4.20
N GLY A 4 -9.87 -35.93 -2.92
CA GLY A 4 -10.98 -35.73 -2.02
C GLY A 4 -10.73 -35.53 -0.54
N VAL A 5 -9.51 -35.41 -0.03
CA VAL A 5 -9.32 -35.34 1.43
C VAL A 5 -8.49 -34.17 1.94
N LEU A 6 -7.78 -33.44 1.10
CA LEU A 6 -6.98 -32.29 1.57
C LEU A 6 -7.60 -30.98 1.09
N GLY A 7 -8.42 -30.35 1.91
CA GLY A 7 -8.97 -29.01 1.68
C GLY A 7 -7.94 -27.86 1.71
N GLY A 8 -6.65 -28.15 1.88
CA GLY A 8 -5.52 -27.24 1.73
C GLY A 8 -5.00 -27.28 0.31
N ARG A 9 -4.78 -26.13 -0.28
CA ARG A 9 -4.41 -25.93 -1.70
C ARG A 9 -3.02 -26.47 -2.06
N TRP A 10 -2.86 -27.78 -2.13
CA TRP A 10 -1.68 -28.41 -2.71
C TRP A 10 -1.90 -28.58 -4.22
N TYR A 11 -1.27 -27.74 -5.04
CA TYR A 11 -1.44 -27.82 -6.49
C TYR A 11 -0.25 -28.53 -7.15
N ILE A 12 -0.58 -29.45 -8.06
CA ILE A 12 0.39 -30.08 -8.95
C ILE A 12 0.73 -29.09 -10.06
N ILE A 13 2.01 -28.79 -10.27
CA ILE A 13 2.48 -27.97 -11.39
C ILE A 13 2.91 -28.90 -12.50
N GLY A 14 2.14 -28.89 -13.59
CA GLY A 14 2.51 -29.50 -14.87
C GLY A 14 3.32 -28.53 -15.72
N VAL A 15 4.25 -29.06 -16.46
CA VAL A 15 5.24 -28.43 -17.34
C VAL A 15 4.59 -27.64 -18.47
N LEU A 16 4.98 -26.40 -18.73
CA LEU A 16 5.04 -25.81 -20.10
C LEU A 16 6.12 -24.70 -20.18
N GLY A 17 7.01 -24.93 -21.11
CA GLY A 17 7.66 -24.05 -22.06
C GLY A 17 8.45 -22.82 -21.59
N ALA A 18 9.76 -22.92 -21.75
CA ALA A 18 10.73 -21.83 -21.71
C ALA A 18 10.46 -20.79 -22.81
N ASN A 19 10.60 -19.49 -22.45
CA ASN A 19 11.29 -18.53 -23.32
C ASN A 19 11.75 -17.29 -22.55
N GLU A 20 13.07 -17.08 -22.63
CA GLU A 20 13.83 -15.83 -22.60
C GLU A 20 13.61 -14.86 -21.41
N VAL A 21 14.40 -15.08 -20.36
CA VAL A 21 14.88 -14.00 -19.49
C VAL A 21 16.42 -13.97 -19.63
N ARG A 22 16.95 -12.82 -20.03
CA ARG A 22 18.39 -12.57 -20.22
C ARG A 22 19.19 -13.00 -19.01
N GLU A 23 20.20 -13.83 -19.27
CA GLU A 23 21.17 -14.33 -18.31
C GLU A 23 21.87 -13.18 -17.57
N ASN A 24 21.70 -13.15 -16.26
CA ASN A 24 22.61 -12.45 -15.37
C ASN A 24 23.66 -13.49 -14.94
N GLN A 25 24.89 -13.34 -15.41
CA GLN A 25 26.00 -14.25 -15.13
C GLN A 25 26.26 -14.32 -13.63
N GLY A 26 26.01 -15.48 -13.03
CA GLY A 26 26.32 -15.80 -11.64
C GLY A 26 25.19 -16.37 -10.78
N ALA A 27 23.98 -16.55 -11.32
CA ALA A 27 22.88 -17.16 -10.59
C ALA A 27 22.78 -18.67 -10.93
N ARG A 28 22.76 -19.53 -9.91
CA ARG A 28 22.53 -20.97 -10.03
C ARG A 28 21.05 -21.28 -9.75
N GLU A 29 20.37 -21.90 -10.72
CA GLU A 29 19.03 -22.45 -10.49
C GLU A 29 19.10 -23.82 -9.80
N VAL A 30 18.34 -23.99 -8.73
CA VAL A 30 18.17 -25.28 -8.08
C VAL A 30 16.77 -25.79 -8.40
N GLY A 31 16.69 -26.66 -9.38
CA GLY A 31 15.53 -27.51 -9.65
C GLY A 31 15.83 -28.94 -9.28
N ALA A 32 14.83 -29.76 -8.97
CA ALA A 32 14.97 -31.15 -8.51
C ALA A 32 15.80 -32.08 -9.42
N GLN A 33 16.06 -31.70 -10.68
CA GLN A 33 16.85 -32.51 -11.63
C GLN A 33 18.34 -32.15 -11.72
N GLN A 34 18.83 -31.05 -11.16
CA GLN A 34 20.24 -30.67 -11.24
C GLN A 34 21.11 -31.11 -10.04
N VAL A 35 20.51 -31.77 -9.07
CA VAL A 35 21.27 -32.39 -7.96
C VAL A 35 21.99 -33.68 -8.38
N GLU A 36 21.66 -34.23 -9.55
CA GLU A 36 22.26 -35.52 -9.99
C GLU A 36 23.63 -35.43 -10.68
N SER A 37 24.09 -34.29 -11.16
CA SER A 37 25.33 -34.21 -11.95
C SER A 37 26.60 -33.80 -11.17
N GLY A 38 26.54 -33.69 -9.85
CA GLY A 38 27.69 -33.39 -8.99
C GLY A 38 27.74 -34.16 -7.68
N SER A 39 26.93 -35.20 -7.52
CA SER A 39 26.83 -35.95 -6.29
C SER A 39 28.01 -36.91 -6.13
N ARG A 40 28.93 -36.56 -5.24
CA ARG A 40 29.61 -37.62 -4.43
C ARG A 40 28.50 -38.43 -3.74
N PRO A 41 28.68 -39.76 -3.56
CA PRO A 41 27.67 -40.57 -2.89
C PRO A 41 27.32 -39.93 -1.54
N VAL A 42 26.04 -39.68 -1.33
CA VAL A 42 25.53 -39.18 -0.06
C VAL A 42 25.75 -40.25 0.97
N ASN A 43 26.81 -40.13 1.77
CA ASN A 43 26.95 -40.95 2.98
C ASN A 43 25.72 -40.66 3.84
N GLU A 44 25.08 -41.70 4.37
CA GLU A 44 24.01 -41.55 5.35
C GLU A 44 24.46 -40.56 6.43
N PRO A 45 23.63 -39.56 6.78
CA PRO A 45 24.00 -38.54 7.77
C PRO A 45 24.33 -39.21 9.10
N SER A 46 25.42 -38.77 9.72
CA SER A 46 25.85 -39.30 11.01
C SER A 46 24.74 -39.15 12.07
N LEU A 47 24.77 -39.98 13.11
CA LEU A 47 23.80 -39.84 14.22
C LEU A 47 23.82 -38.45 14.84
N SER A 48 24.98 -37.79 14.91
CA SER A 48 25.12 -36.42 15.40
C SER A 48 24.47 -35.41 14.47
N THR A 49 24.60 -35.59 13.16
CA THR A 49 23.95 -34.75 12.14
C THR A 49 22.42 -34.87 12.20
N LEU A 50 21.91 -36.09 12.31
CA LEU A 50 20.46 -36.35 12.45
C LEU A 50 19.88 -35.71 13.73
N GLN A 51 20.62 -35.78 14.85
CA GLN A 51 20.22 -35.15 16.08
C GLN A 51 20.19 -33.60 15.95
N GLN A 52 21.16 -33.03 15.24
CA GLN A 52 21.20 -31.60 14.98
C GLN A 52 20.03 -31.16 14.10
N HIS A 53 19.74 -31.87 13.01
CA HIS A 53 18.60 -31.57 12.13
C HIS A 53 17.25 -31.68 12.88
N ALA A 54 17.08 -32.76 13.67
CA ALA A 54 15.85 -32.89 14.48
C ALA A 54 15.66 -31.75 15.51
N ARG A 55 16.76 -31.26 16.11
CA ARG A 55 16.70 -30.08 17.00
C ARG A 55 16.31 -28.81 16.27
N ILE A 56 16.82 -28.57 15.06
CA ILE A 56 16.44 -27.40 14.24
C ILE A 56 14.96 -27.46 13.91
N LEU A 57 14.44 -28.62 13.50
CA LEU A 57 13.00 -28.79 13.27
C LEU A 57 12.17 -28.48 14.52
N ALA A 58 12.57 -29.01 15.68
CA ALA A 58 11.86 -28.82 16.95
C ALA A 58 11.82 -27.36 17.44
N MET A 59 12.73 -26.51 16.98
CA MET A 59 12.74 -25.08 17.33
C MET A 59 11.66 -24.28 16.59
N SER A 60 11.14 -24.80 15.47
CA SER A 60 10.11 -24.12 14.69
C SER A 60 8.72 -24.48 15.17
N SER A 61 7.87 -23.47 15.36
CA SER A 61 6.47 -23.64 15.76
C SER A 61 5.64 -24.47 14.79
N VAL A 62 6.05 -24.55 13.53
CA VAL A 62 5.38 -25.35 12.49
C VAL A 62 5.45 -26.85 12.79
N PHE A 63 6.52 -27.30 13.45
CA PHE A 63 6.76 -28.70 13.76
C PHE A 63 6.52 -29.04 15.25
N ALA A 64 5.94 -28.12 16.02
CA ALA A 64 5.74 -28.27 17.46
C ALA A 64 4.81 -29.41 17.86
N GLU A 65 3.91 -29.81 16.96
CA GLU A 65 2.97 -30.93 17.19
C GLU A 65 3.55 -32.31 16.86
N LEU A 66 4.77 -32.37 16.31
CA LEU A 66 5.42 -33.60 15.94
C LEU A 66 6.16 -34.24 17.13
N ASN A 67 6.08 -35.55 17.22
CA ASN A 67 6.84 -36.32 18.21
C ASN A 67 8.29 -36.59 17.77
N ASP A 68 9.15 -37.06 18.69
CA ASP A 68 10.56 -37.32 18.43
C ASP A 68 10.82 -38.31 17.27
N GLY A 69 9.88 -39.24 17.04
CA GLY A 69 10.00 -40.22 15.94
C GLY A 69 9.77 -39.56 14.58
N GLU A 70 8.73 -38.71 14.49
CA GLU A 70 8.38 -37.93 13.30
C GLU A 70 9.48 -36.93 12.97
N LEU A 71 10.00 -36.19 13.98
CA LEU A 71 11.12 -35.25 13.78
C LEU A 71 12.39 -35.96 13.27
N ARG A 72 12.69 -37.15 13.76
CA ARG A 72 13.84 -37.97 13.24
C ARG A 72 13.58 -38.48 11.83
N ALA A 73 12.35 -38.86 11.49
CA ALA A 73 11.98 -39.26 10.14
C ALA A 73 12.18 -38.10 9.15
N LEU A 74 11.74 -36.89 9.49
CA LEU A 74 11.97 -35.67 8.70
C LEU A 74 13.48 -35.39 8.58
N ALA A 75 14.22 -35.42 9.69
CA ALA A 75 15.65 -35.14 9.70
C ALA A 75 16.47 -36.03 8.74
N ARG A 76 16.03 -37.29 8.53
CA ARG A 76 16.64 -38.19 7.57
C ARG A 76 16.38 -37.82 6.11
N ARG A 77 15.31 -37.05 5.83
CA ARG A 77 14.93 -36.61 4.49
C ARG A 77 15.47 -35.22 4.15
N MET A 78 15.99 -34.48 5.14
CA MET A 78 16.60 -33.20 4.89
C MET A 78 17.86 -33.30 4.05
N ARG A 79 17.97 -32.41 3.07
CA ARG A 79 19.16 -32.29 2.22
C ARG A 79 19.96 -31.07 2.67
N THR A 80 21.28 -31.19 2.60
CA THR A 80 22.19 -30.09 2.90
C THR A 80 22.62 -29.42 1.61
N VAL A 81 22.42 -28.10 1.53
CA VAL A 81 22.83 -27.26 0.41
C VAL A 81 23.87 -26.26 0.90
N ALA A 82 25.07 -26.31 0.34
CA ALA A 82 26.09 -25.28 0.59
C ALA A 82 25.84 -24.08 -0.30
N LEU A 83 25.94 -22.90 0.27
CA LEU A 83 25.78 -21.59 -0.41
C LEU A 83 27.03 -20.76 -0.12
N ALA A 84 27.83 -20.48 -1.14
CA ALA A 84 29.03 -19.68 -0.99
C ALA A 84 28.71 -18.20 -0.78
N ALA A 85 29.61 -17.46 -0.17
CA ALA A 85 29.51 -16.01 -0.06
C ALA A 85 29.38 -15.38 -1.46
N GLY A 86 28.34 -14.55 -1.65
CA GLY A 86 28.05 -13.91 -2.95
C GLY A 86 27.27 -14.79 -3.94
N GLU A 87 27.07 -16.08 -3.67
CA GLU A 87 26.27 -16.96 -4.51
C GLU A 87 24.77 -16.67 -4.32
N THR A 88 24.01 -16.82 -5.41
CA THR A 88 22.55 -16.68 -5.38
C THR A 88 21.87 -17.94 -5.90
N LEU A 89 21.02 -18.54 -5.08
CA LEU A 89 20.13 -19.63 -5.45
C LEU A 89 18.78 -19.05 -5.85
N ARG A 90 18.25 -19.45 -7.02
CA ARG A 90 16.88 -19.14 -7.42
C ARG A 90 16.01 -20.36 -7.20
N LEU A 91 14.88 -20.17 -6.53
CA LEU A 91 13.90 -21.24 -6.38
C LEU A 91 13.09 -21.32 -7.68
N GLY A 92 13.26 -22.42 -8.38
CA GLY A 92 12.61 -22.66 -9.67
C GLY A 92 11.14 -23.08 -9.52
N THR A 93 10.37 -22.97 -10.61
CA THR A 93 8.95 -23.37 -10.70
C THR A 93 8.75 -24.89 -10.75
N HIS A 94 9.82 -25.69 -10.80
CA HIS A 94 9.79 -27.13 -10.94
C HIS A 94 10.17 -27.80 -9.63
N GLY A 95 9.16 -28.23 -8.85
CA GLY A 95 9.36 -29.12 -7.70
C GLY A 95 10.28 -28.56 -6.62
N GLY A 96 10.18 -27.24 -6.35
CA GLY A 96 11.04 -26.58 -5.36
C GLY A 96 10.88 -27.13 -3.96
N ASP A 97 11.94 -27.01 -3.14
CA ASP A 97 11.93 -27.35 -1.74
C ASP A 97 10.89 -26.49 -1.00
N LEU A 98 10.09 -27.16 -0.17
CA LEU A 98 9.00 -26.50 0.55
C LEU A 98 9.46 -25.76 1.80
N VAL A 99 10.49 -26.31 2.44
CA VAL A 99 10.96 -25.89 3.75
C VAL A 99 12.47 -25.73 3.71
N ILE A 100 12.96 -24.57 4.10
CA ILE A 100 14.38 -24.24 4.10
C ILE A 100 14.76 -23.67 5.46
N PHE A 101 15.81 -24.22 6.07
CA PHE A 101 16.40 -23.70 7.31
C PHE A 101 17.82 -23.21 7.05
N LEU A 102 18.21 -22.16 7.72
CA LEU A 102 19.62 -21.77 7.80
C LEU A 102 20.30 -22.57 8.94
N ALA A 103 21.18 -23.50 8.59
CA ALA A 103 21.91 -24.25 9.59
C ALA A 103 23.13 -23.50 10.15
N SER A 104 23.86 -22.79 9.28
CA SER A 104 25.01 -21.97 9.65
C SER A 104 25.31 -20.90 8.62
N GLY A 105 26.11 -19.91 8.98
CA GLY A 105 26.44 -18.78 8.11
C GLY A 105 25.38 -17.69 8.14
N ALA A 106 25.35 -16.85 7.09
CA ALA A 106 24.37 -15.79 6.90
C ALA A 106 23.91 -15.75 5.45
N CYS A 107 22.59 -15.60 5.27
CA CYS A 107 21.98 -15.44 3.95
C CYS A 107 20.84 -14.43 3.98
N GLU A 108 20.41 -13.99 2.82
CA GLU A 108 19.22 -13.16 2.62
C GLU A 108 18.29 -13.87 1.64
N GLY A 109 17.08 -14.21 2.12
CA GLY A 109 16.00 -14.67 1.27
C GLY A 109 15.24 -13.47 0.73
N ALA A 110 14.92 -13.46 -0.56
CA ALA A 110 14.25 -12.35 -1.21
C ALA A 110 13.13 -12.81 -2.14
N ILE A 111 12.04 -12.07 -2.12
CA ILE A 111 10.95 -12.14 -3.10
C ILE A 111 11.17 -10.99 -4.08
N LEU A 112 11.23 -11.30 -5.37
CA LEU A 112 11.46 -10.34 -6.44
C LEU A 112 10.21 -10.26 -7.34
N ASP A 113 9.95 -9.09 -7.90
CA ASP A 113 8.92 -8.91 -8.93
C ASP A 113 9.39 -9.46 -10.30
N ALA A 114 8.50 -9.41 -11.29
CA ALA A 114 8.78 -9.87 -12.66
C ALA A 114 9.94 -9.10 -13.34
N ALA A 115 10.30 -7.92 -12.84
CA ALA A 115 11.44 -7.12 -13.32
C ALA A 115 12.75 -7.47 -12.60
N GLY A 116 12.71 -8.40 -11.61
CA GLY A 116 13.87 -8.80 -10.82
C GLY A 116 14.20 -7.86 -9.67
N LYS A 117 13.30 -6.95 -9.31
CA LYS A 117 13.47 -6.03 -8.19
C LYS A 117 13.02 -6.69 -6.89
N VAL A 118 13.82 -6.52 -5.83
CA VAL A 118 13.48 -7.03 -4.50
C VAL A 118 12.26 -6.30 -3.95
N VAL A 119 11.21 -7.05 -3.67
CA VAL A 119 9.96 -6.59 -3.07
C VAL A 119 9.98 -6.77 -1.56
N LEU A 120 10.47 -7.92 -1.11
CA LEU A 120 10.58 -8.26 0.30
C LEU A 120 11.87 -9.05 0.52
N SER A 121 12.58 -8.81 1.63
CA SER A 121 13.71 -9.63 2.02
C SER A 121 13.68 -10.00 3.50
N ARG A 122 14.31 -11.14 3.83
CA ARG A 122 14.43 -11.67 5.18
C ARG A 122 15.86 -12.16 5.39
N ARG A 123 16.41 -11.89 6.56
CA ARG A 123 17.72 -12.41 7.01
C ARG A 123 17.49 -13.31 8.21
N PRO A 124 17.37 -14.63 8.01
CA PRO A 124 17.17 -15.57 9.09
C PRO A 124 18.44 -15.66 9.95
N ALA A 125 18.26 -15.96 11.22
CA ALA A 125 19.34 -16.44 12.07
C ALA A 125 19.58 -17.96 11.89
N PRO A 126 20.76 -18.49 12.22
CA PRO A 126 20.98 -19.94 12.22
C PRO A 126 19.96 -20.67 13.13
N GLY A 127 19.27 -21.65 12.56
CA GLY A 127 18.15 -22.36 13.17
C GLY A 127 16.77 -21.87 12.74
N ASP A 128 16.67 -20.68 12.13
CA ASP A 128 15.39 -20.15 11.66
C ASP A 128 14.92 -20.85 10.38
N LEU A 129 13.58 -20.95 10.29
CA LEU A 129 12.88 -21.37 9.09
C LEU A 129 12.78 -20.17 8.14
N LEU A 130 13.28 -20.32 6.93
CA LEU A 130 13.15 -19.38 5.85
C LEU A 130 11.95 -19.75 4.99
N ILE A 131 10.86 -19.00 5.15
CA ILE A 131 9.64 -19.20 4.38
C ILE A 131 9.68 -18.30 3.19
N LEU A 132 9.78 -18.91 2.03
CA LEU A 132 9.77 -18.21 0.75
C LEU A 132 8.72 -18.86 -0.14
N PRO A 133 7.77 -18.09 -0.69
CA PRO A 133 6.78 -18.63 -1.62
C PRO A 133 7.51 -19.23 -2.83
N VAL A 134 7.25 -20.49 -3.11
CA VAL A 134 7.74 -21.11 -4.35
C VAL A 134 6.91 -20.55 -5.51
N PRO A 135 7.55 -19.95 -6.53
CA PRO A 135 6.83 -19.38 -7.65
C PRO A 135 6.02 -20.46 -8.40
N ARG A 136 4.77 -20.13 -8.72
CA ARG A 136 3.92 -20.94 -9.60
C ARG A 136 4.00 -20.40 -11.02
N THR A 137 3.70 -21.23 -12.01
CA THR A 137 3.59 -20.77 -13.41
C THR A 137 2.53 -19.67 -13.50
N GLY A 138 2.95 -18.46 -13.88
CA GLY A 138 2.08 -17.28 -13.95
C GLY A 138 2.13 -16.39 -12.70
N ASP A 139 2.90 -16.73 -11.66
CA ASP A 139 3.09 -15.89 -10.49
C ASP A 139 3.90 -14.64 -10.83
N ARG A 140 3.55 -13.54 -10.15
CA ARG A 140 4.21 -12.23 -10.30
C ARG A 140 5.57 -12.15 -9.61
N TYR A 141 5.94 -13.16 -8.83
CA TYR A 141 7.12 -13.14 -7.98
C TYR A 141 8.09 -14.26 -8.31
N VAL A 142 9.36 -13.97 -8.12
CA VAL A 142 10.47 -14.95 -8.16
C VAL A 142 11.13 -14.93 -6.79
N THR A 143 11.56 -16.08 -6.31
CA THR A 143 12.20 -16.21 -5.01
C THR A 143 13.68 -16.56 -5.16
N SER A 144 14.52 -15.93 -4.37
CA SER A 144 15.97 -16.19 -4.36
C SER A 144 16.55 -16.19 -2.94
N ILE A 145 17.67 -16.87 -2.76
CA ILE A 145 18.47 -16.86 -1.53
C ILE A 145 19.88 -16.44 -1.91
N HIS A 146 20.37 -15.38 -1.29
CA HIS A 146 21.71 -14.84 -1.51
C HIS A 146 22.60 -15.11 -0.28
N GLY A 147 23.76 -15.72 -0.49
CA GLY A 147 24.76 -15.94 0.56
C GLY A 147 25.49 -14.66 0.91
N LEU A 148 25.33 -14.20 2.16
CA LEU A 148 26.09 -13.06 2.69
C LEU A 148 27.48 -13.50 3.19
N THR A 149 27.58 -14.73 3.68
CA THR A 149 28.80 -15.47 4.00
C THR A 149 28.64 -16.87 3.46
N ASP A 150 29.69 -17.70 3.56
CA ASP A 150 29.50 -19.12 3.36
C ASP A 150 28.46 -19.64 4.34
N ALA A 151 27.42 -20.26 3.79
CA ALA A 151 26.24 -20.67 4.54
C ALA A 151 25.88 -22.14 4.21
N THR A 152 25.21 -22.77 5.16
CA THR A 152 24.65 -24.10 4.99
C THR A 152 23.14 -24.02 5.18
N LEU A 153 22.41 -24.46 4.16
CA LEU A 153 20.96 -24.56 4.18
C LEU A 153 20.55 -26.01 4.36
N LEU A 154 19.50 -26.27 5.09
CA LEU A 154 18.83 -27.55 5.18
C LEU A 154 17.49 -27.41 4.47
N THR A 155 17.26 -28.27 3.49
CA THR A 155 16.05 -28.23 2.67
C THR A 155 15.25 -29.52 2.81
N LEU A 156 13.93 -29.39 2.76
CA LEU A 156 13.00 -30.51 2.81
C LEU A 156 11.94 -30.31 1.76
N ASP A 157 11.89 -31.20 0.79
CA ASP A 157 10.89 -31.15 -0.27
C ASP A 157 9.56 -31.80 0.16
N ARG A 158 8.54 -31.60 -0.67
CA ARG A 158 7.20 -32.13 -0.43
C ARG A 158 7.21 -33.67 -0.34
N ASP A 159 7.94 -34.32 -1.19
CA ASP A 159 7.98 -35.78 -1.23
C ASP A 159 8.63 -36.32 0.06
N GLY A 160 9.69 -35.67 0.52
CA GLY A 160 10.32 -35.97 1.80
C GLY A 160 9.41 -35.77 3.00
N LEU A 161 8.55 -34.72 2.98
CA LEU A 161 7.50 -34.49 3.99
C LEU A 161 6.46 -35.63 3.98
N MET A 162 5.95 -35.97 2.79
CA MET A 162 4.94 -37.03 2.62
C MET A 162 5.46 -38.39 2.99
N GLU A 163 6.68 -38.73 2.58
CA GLU A 163 7.29 -40.01 2.89
C GLU A 163 7.63 -40.15 4.39
N ALA A 164 7.97 -39.04 5.07
CA ALA A 164 8.32 -39.06 6.48
C ALA A 164 7.08 -39.10 7.40
N LEU A 165 6.01 -38.39 7.05
CA LEU A 165 4.87 -38.17 7.92
C LEU A 165 3.61 -38.94 7.47
N GLY A 166 3.50 -39.37 6.20
CA GLY A 166 2.32 -40.04 5.67
C GLY A 166 1.06 -39.14 5.89
N THR A 167 0.06 -39.70 6.60
CA THR A 167 -1.17 -38.96 6.92
C THR A 167 -0.98 -37.83 7.93
N ASP A 168 0.09 -37.88 8.75
CA ASP A 168 0.40 -36.86 9.75
C ASP A 168 0.97 -35.57 9.16
N VAL A 169 1.17 -35.54 7.83
CA VAL A 169 1.59 -34.31 7.09
C VAL A 169 0.61 -33.14 7.32
N GLU A 170 -0.66 -33.40 7.61
CA GLU A 170 -1.64 -32.37 7.92
C GLU A 170 -1.27 -31.53 9.15
N LYS A 171 -0.57 -32.12 10.14
CA LYS A 171 -0.09 -31.40 11.34
C LYS A 171 0.85 -30.25 10.99
N VAL A 172 1.58 -30.35 9.87
CA VAL A 172 2.55 -29.38 9.41
C VAL A 172 1.99 -28.50 8.27
N GLY A 173 1.17 -29.10 7.40
CA GLY A 173 0.67 -28.46 6.17
C GLY A 173 -0.09 -27.17 6.45
N THR A 174 -1.03 -27.17 7.39
CA THR A 174 -1.83 -25.99 7.75
C THR A 174 -0.95 -24.83 8.27
N GLY A 175 0.09 -25.16 9.04
CA GLY A 175 1.04 -24.18 9.56
C GLY A 175 1.88 -23.55 8.45
N LEU A 176 2.37 -24.34 7.50
CA LEU A 176 3.13 -23.86 6.34
C LEU A 176 2.28 -23.00 5.41
N ASP A 177 1.05 -23.43 5.09
CA ASP A 177 0.13 -22.67 4.24
C ASP A 177 -0.15 -21.29 4.82
N LYS A 178 -0.42 -21.22 6.13
CA LYS A 178 -0.66 -19.94 6.82
C LYS A 178 0.54 -19.00 6.75
N LEU A 179 1.75 -19.53 6.94
CA LEU A 179 2.96 -18.72 6.88
C LEU A 179 3.24 -18.24 5.45
N TRP A 180 2.98 -19.06 4.44
CA TRP A 180 3.10 -18.64 3.03
C TRP A 180 2.10 -17.56 2.65
N GLU A 181 0.84 -17.70 3.07
CA GLU A 181 -0.17 -16.65 2.86
C GLU A 181 0.25 -15.33 3.52
N GLN A 182 0.85 -15.39 4.70
CA GLN A 182 1.37 -14.20 5.40
C GLN A 182 2.53 -13.54 4.64
N GLU A 183 3.51 -14.31 4.14
CA GLU A 183 4.63 -13.77 3.38
C GLU A 183 4.21 -13.22 2.01
N LEU A 184 3.26 -13.86 1.32
CA LEU A 184 2.68 -13.35 0.08
C LEU A 184 1.92 -12.03 0.32
N ALA A 185 1.09 -11.99 1.36
CA ALA A 185 0.38 -10.77 1.74
C ALA A 185 1.34 -9.63 2.11
N ALA A 186 2.45 -9.94 2.80
CA ALA A 186 3.50 -8.98 3.11
C ALA A 186 4.23 -8.47 1.85
N ALA A 187 4.48 -9.33 0.87
CA ALA A 187 5.07 -8.96 -0.41
C ALA A 187 4.13 -8.08 -1.24
N ASP A 188 2.84 -8.44 -1.32
CA ASP A 188 1.82 -7.62 -1.99
C ASP A 188 1.70 -6.25 -1.34
N ALA A 189 1.68 -6.17 -0.01
CA ALA A 189 1.65 -4.91 0.73
C ALA A 189 2.92 -4.07 0.50
N ALA A 190 4.11 -4.68 0.49
CA ALA A 190 5.38 -4.01 0.22
C ALA A 190 5.43 -3.46 -1.21
N GLN A 191 4.97 -4.25 -2.20
CA GLN A 191 4.89 -3.81 -3.60
C GLN A 191 3.90 -2.67 -3.79
N ALA A 192 2.72 -2.76 -3.16
CA ALA A 192 1.73 -1.70 -3.17
C ALA A 192 2.29 -0.41 -2.54
N GLN A 193 3.00 -0.51 -1.42
CA GLN A 193 3.63 0.63 -0.76
C GLN A 193 4.74 1.26 -1.61
N GLU A 194 5.50 0.48 -2.36
CA GLU A 194 6.53 1.00 -3.25
C GLU A 194 5.93 1.65 -4.50
N ALA A 195 4.95 1.01 -5.13
CA ALA A 195 4.16 1.60 -6.21
C ALA A 195 3.52 2.91 -5.76
N TRP A 196 3.04 2.96 -4.52
CA TRP A 196 2.54 4.16 -3.88
C TRP A 196 3.62 5.25 -3.72
N ARG A 197 4.83 4.91 -3.25
CA ARG A 197 5.96 5.87 -3.13
C ARG A 197 6.41 6.43 -4.49
N ALA A 198 6.25 5.65 -5.55
CA ALA A 198 6.50 6.08 -6.94
C ALA A 198 5.31 6.82 -7.58
N SER A 199 4.16 6.84 -6.92
CA SER A 199 2.93 7.46 -7.36
C SER A 199 2.91 8.97 -7.03
N ALA A 200 1.92 9.68 -7.55
CA ALA A 200 1.74 11.10 -7.23
C ALA A 200 1.52 11.31 -5.72
N PRO A 201 2.12 12.34 -5.12
CA PRO A 201 1.85 12.68 -3.73
C PRO A 201 0.38 13.02 -3.54
N LEU A 202 -0.15 12.58 -2.38
CA LEU A 202 -1.53 12.75 -1.95
C LEU A 202 -1.63 13.86 -0.92
N VAL A 203 -2.58 14.76 -1.13
CA VAL A 203 -2.92 15.85 -0.21
C VAL A 203 -4.37 15.68 0.21
N ALA A 204 -4.63 15.53 1.50
CA ALA A 204 -5.98 15.44 2.03
C ALA A 204 -6.42 16.80 2.58
N PHE A 205 -7.64 17.21 2.26
CA PHE A 205 -8.32 18.36 2.85
C PHE A 205 -9.42 17.87 3.77
N PHE A 206 -9.43 18.37 5.00
CA PHE A 206 -10.39 17.98 6.03
C PHE A 206 -10.83 19.19 6.85
N SER A 207 -12.04 19.16 7.36
CA SER A 207 -12.52 20.08 8.40
C SER A 207 -13.41 19.35 9.41
N ALA A 208 -13.35 19.73 10.66
CA ALA A 208 -14.15 19.12 11.72
C ALA A 208 -15.65 19.51 11.68
N LYS A 209 -16.03 20.46 10.81
CA LYS A 209 -17.42 20.95 10.72
C LYS A 209 -17.77 21.38 9.30
N GLY A 210 -18.99 21.06 8.88
CA GLY A 210 -19.57 21.53 7.62
C GLY A 210 -19.65 23.06 7.55
N GLY A 211 -19.54 23.62 6.33
CA GLY A 211 -19.53 25.05 6.11
C GLY A 211 -18.21 25.76 6.41
N SER A 212 -17.16 25.05 6.80
CA SER A 212 -15.83 25.62 7.05
C SER A 212 -15.09 26.10 5.79
N GLY A 213 -15.61 25.79 4.60
CA GLY A 213 -15.02 26.16 3.32
C GLY A 213 -13.97 25.18 2.79
N VAL A 214 -13.90 23.97 3.34
CA VAL A 214 -12.91 22.95 2.95
C VAL A 214 -12.97 22.64 1.46
N THR A 215 -14.14 22.34 0.91
CA THR A 215 -14.33 22.05 -0.53
C THR A 215 -13.97 23.26 -1.40
N THR A 216 -14.40 24.47 -1.01
CA THR A 216 -14.06 25.70 -1.75
C THR A 216 -12.54 25.88 -1.85
N LEU A 217 -11.81 25.67 -0.74
CA LEU A 217 -10.37 25.79 -0.71
C LEU A 217 -9.70 24.63 -1.46
N ALA A 218 -10.18 23.40 -1.31
CA ALA A 218 -9.64 22.23 -2.02
C ALA A 218 -9.74 22.42 -3.55
N VAL A 219 -10.91 22.79 -4.07
CA VAL A 219 -11.14 22.99 -5.51
C VAL A 219 -10.28 24.13 -6.07
N ASN A 220 -10.24 25.29 -5.39
CA ASN A 220 -9.46 26.44 -5.85
C ASN A 220 -7.94 26.18 -5.74
N THR A 221 -7.48 25.49 -4.69
CA THR A 221 -6.08 25.07 -4.56
C THR A 221 -5.70 24.07 -5.67
N ALA A 222 -6.56 23.08 -5.93
CA ALA A 222 -6.35 22.11 -7.01
C ALA A 222 -6.27 22.80 -8.37
N ALA A 223 -7.15 23.76 -8.63
CA ALA A 223 -7.13 24.52 -9.87
C ALA A 223 -5.89 25.44 -9.98
N SER A 224 -5.41 25.99 -8.87
CA SER A 224 -4.16 26.76 -8.81
C SER A 224 -2.96 25.87 -9.19
N LEU A 225 -2.89 24.65 -8.68
CA LEU A 225 -1.86 23.68 -9.06
C LEU A 225 -2.02 23.23 -10.52
N ALA A 226 -3.26 23.01 -11.00
CA ALA A 226 -3.52 22.59 -12.36
C ALA A 226 -3.15 23.65 -13.41
N SER A 227 -3.20 24.94 -13.06
CA SER A 227 -2.70 26.00 -13.94
C SER A 227 -1.18 25.88 -14.20
N ARG A 228 -0.44 25.30 -13.26
CA ARG A 228 1.00 25.03 -13.40
C ARG A 228 1.30 23.65 -13.98
N TYR A 229 0.45 22.67 -13.66
CA TYR A 229 0.57 21.27 -14.10
C TYR A 229 -0.73 20.80 -14.79
N PRO A 230 -1.05 21.33 -15.99
CA PRO A 230 -2.30 20.99 -16.69
C PRO A 230 -2.41 19.48 -16.93
N ARG A 231 -3.58 18.93 -16.63
CA ARG A 231 -3.89 17.48 -16.79
C ARG A 231 -3.04 16.54 -15.94
N GLN A 232 -2.35 17.08 -14.92
CA GLN A 232 -1.52 16.31 -13.98
C GLN A 232 -1.95 16.54 -12.53
N VAL A 233 -3.06 17.23 -12.31
CA VAL A 233 -3.68 17.44 -10.99
C VAL A 233 -5.06 16.82 -11.02
N LEU A 234 -5.30 15.91 -10.08
CA LEU A 234 -6.59 15.27 -9.87
C LEU A 234 -7.14 15.67 -8.51
N LEU A 235 -8.40 16.11 -8.47
CA LEU A 235 -9.18 16.26 -7.25
C LEU A 235 -10.18 15.13 -7.14
N ILE A 236 -10.13 14.37 -6.05
CA ILE A 236 -11.12 13.35 -5.69
C ILE A 236 -12.00 13.94 -4.60
N ASP A 237 -13.30 13.89 -4.81
CA ASP A 237 -14.28 14.39 -3.84
C ASP A 237 -14.86 13.21 -3.05
N LEU A 238 -14.33 13.00 -1.85
CA LEU A 238 -14.81 11.99 -0.88
C LEU A 238 -15.74 12.60 0.18
N SER A 239 -16.24 13.81 -0.04
CA SER A 239 -17.20 14.46 0.88
C SER A 239 -18.52 13.70 0.88
N GLU A 240 -18.85 13.06 1.98
CA GLU A 240 -20.07 12.30 2.14
C GLU A 240 -21.14 13.09 2.90
N PRO A 241 -22.43 12.83 2.63
CA PRO A 241 -22.99 12.03 1.54
C PRO A 241 -23.09 12.78 0.21
N PHE A 242 -22.81 14.07 0.19
CA PHE A 242 -22.96 14.97 -0.96
C PHE A 242 -21.62 15.61 -1.32
N GLY A 243 -20.99 15.15 -2.39
CA GLY A 243 -19.81 15.81 -2.95
C GLY A 243 -20.19 17.03 -3.80
N HIS A 244 -19.49 18.14 -3.60
CA HIS A 244 -19.77 19.40 -4.31
C HIS A 244 -18.60 19.92 -5.15
N ALA A 245 -17.46 19.20 -5.20
CA ALA A 245 -16.28 19.67 -5.93
C ALA A 245 -16.55 19.85 -7.43
N ALA A 246 -17.27 18.93 -8.06
CA ALA A 246 -17.66 19.06 -9.46
C ALA A 246 -18.60 20.26 -9.68
N LEU A 247 -19.56 20.46 -8.79
CA LEU A 247 -20.48 21.62 -8.84
C LEU A 247 -19.70 22.95 -8.72
N PHE A 248 -18.77 23.05 -7.78
CA PHE A 248 -17.95 24.26 -7.59
C PHE A 248 -17.01 24.52 -8.77
N ALA A 249 -16.67 23.49 -9.53
CA ALA A 249 -15.88 23.59 -10.76
C ALA A 249 -16.74 23.76 -12.03
N ASP A 250 -18.06 23.94 -11.90
CA ASP A 250 -19.01 24.01 -13.03
C ASP A 250 -18.88 22.81 -13.97
N LEU A 251 -18.80 21.62 -13.41
CA LEU A 251 -18.65 20.36 -14.15
C LEU A 251 -19.89 19.48 -13.95
N ILE A 252 -20.32 18.86 -15.04
CA ILE A 252 -21.37 17.84 -15.00
C ILE A 252 -20.69 16.47 -14.96
N ALA A 253 -20.73 15.82 -13.79
CA ALA A 253 -20.23 14.49 -13.62
C ALA A 253 -21.26 13.45 -14.08
N THR A 254 -20.82 12.50 -14.91
CA THR A 254 -21.65 11.39 -15.42
C THR A 254 -21.25 10.04 -14.84
N GLY A 255 -20.18 9.98 -14.04
CA GLY A 255 -19.66 8.83 -13.37
C GLY A 255 -19.02 9.18 -12.02
N SER A 256 -18.80 8.18 -11.19
CA SER A 256 -18.21 8.29 -9.85
C SER A 256 -17.41 7.04 -9.50
N VAL A 257 -16.66 7.08 -8.40
CA VAL A 257 -16.00 5.90 -7.83
C VAL A 257 -17.03 4.80 -7.55
N ALA A 258 -18.14 5.16 -6.89
CA ALA A 258 -19.20 4.22 -6.55
C ALA A 258 -19.89 3.65 -7.80
N SER A 259 -20.16 4.46 -8.83
CA SER A 259 -20.75 3.94 -10.07
C SER A 259 -19.79 3.01 -10.82
N ALA A 260 -18.49 3.29 -10.81
CA ALA A 260 -17.48 2.44 -11.42
C ALA A 260 -17.37 1.08 -10.70
N SER A 261 -17.56 1.04 -9.37
CA SER A 261 -17.47 -0.19 -8.58
C SER A 261 -18.62 -1.18 -8.84
N LYS A 262 -19.76 -0.70 -9.38
CA LYS A 262 -20.90 -1.55 -9.77
C LYS A 262 -20.67 -2.33 -11.05
N ALA A 263 -19.63 -1.97 -11.82
CA ALA A 263 -19.28 -2.66 -13.05
C ALA A 263 -18.51 -3.97 -12.78
N PRO A 264 -18.46 -4.90 -13.77
CA PRO A 264 -17.59 -6.06 -13.65
C PRO A 264 -16.14 -5.68 -13.33
N PRO A 265 -15.40 -6.48 -12.52
CA PRO A 265 -14.05 -6.16 -12.11
C PRO A 265 -13.08 -5.81 -13.25
N ALA A 266 -13.25 -6.44 -14.42
CA ALA A 266 -12.45 -6.18 -15.62
C ALA A 266 -12.65 -4.76 -16.18
N ASP A 267 -13.83 -4.16 -15.98
CA ASP A 267 -14.20 -2.85 -16.50
C ASP A 267 -13.97 -1.73 -15.48
N PHE A 268 -13.69 -2.06 -14.23
CA PHE A 268 -13.55 -1.09 -13.14
C PHE A 268 -12.56 0.03 -13.47
N THR A 269 -11.35 -0.31 -13.88
CA THR A 269 -10.29 0.67 -14.22
C THR A 269 -10.73 1.60 -15.36
N LYS A 270 -11.38 1.06 -16.39
CA LYS A 270 -11.87 1.84 -17.54
C LYS A 270 -12.95 2.81 -17.10
N ASN A 271 -13.95 2.33 -16.36
CA ASN A 271 -15.07 3.13 -15.89
C ASN A 271 -14.62 4.20 -14.88
N LEU A 272 -13.70 3.86 -13.99
CA LEU A 272 -13.13 4.80 -13.02
C LEU A 272 -12.41 5.95 -13.72
N LYS A 273 -11.55 5.65 -14.70
CA LYS A 273 -10.89 6.69 -15.51
C LYS A 273 -11.87 7.49 -16.35
N GLY A 274 -12.94 6.86 -16.85
CA GLY A 274 -14.02 7.52 -17.58
C GLY A 274 -14.90 8.42 -16.70
N ALA A 275 -14.90 8.24 -15.38
CA ALA A 275 -15.63 9.07 -14.45
C ALA A 275 -14.92 10.41 -14.13
N ILE A 276 -13.64 10.56 -14.52
CA ILE A 276 -12.91 11.81 -14.34
C ILE A 276 -13.41 12.83 -15.33
N VAL A 277 -13.93 13.95 -14.82
CA VAL A 277 -14.33 15.10 -15.63
C VAL A 277 -13.24 16.17 -15.58
N ASN A 278 -13.00 16.84 -16.70
CA ASN A 278 -11.90 17.78 -16.82
C ASN A 278 -12.42 19.23 -16.91
N HIS A 279 -11.92 20.06 -16.01
CA HIS A 279 -12.14 21.49 -16.02
C HIS A 279 -11.20 22.18 -17.04
N ARG A 280 -11.61 23.35 -17.58
CA ARG A 280 -10.81 24.16 -18.53
C ARG A 280 -9.42 24.59 -18.03
N SER A 281 -9.19 24.60 -16.71
CA SER A 281 -7.86 24.84 -16.12
C SER A 281 -6.90 23.65 -16.27
N GLY A 282 -7.37 22.51 -16.78
CA GLY A 282 -6.60 21.26 -16.80
C GLY A 282 -6.73 20.45 -15.50
N LEU A 283 -7.57 20.86 -14.55
CA LEU A 283 -7.90 20.09 -13.36
C LEU A 283 -8.83 18.92 -13.72
N GLY A 284 -8.45 17.70 -13.33
CA GLY A 284 -9.35 16.55 -13.32
C GLY A 284 -10.14 16.52 -12.00
N VAL A 285 -11.42 16.20 -12.06
CA VAL A 285 -12.27 16.00 -10.86
C VAL A 285 -12.93 14.63 -10.95
N LEU A 286 -12.81 13.85 -9.88
CA LEU A 286 -13.42 12.54 -9.73
C LEU A 286 -14.35 12.55 -8.52
N PRO A 287 -15.68 12.55 -8.72
CA PRO A 287 -16.63 12.38 -7.63
C PRO A 287 -16.58 10.97 -7.04
N ALA A 288 -16.70 10.84 -5.72
CA ALA A 288 -16.84 9.54 -5.09
C ALA A 288 -18.23 8.94 -5.32
N THR A 289 -19.27 9.79 -5.21
CA THR A 289 -20.67 9.41 -5.39
C THR A 289 -21.39 10.42 -6.26
N LEU A 290 -22.47 10.02 -6.93
CA LEU A 290 -23.43 10.91 -7.59
C LEU A 290 -24.76 10.97 -6.85
N ARG A 291 -25.02 10.02 -5.96
CA ARG A 291 -26.25 9.87 -5.19
C ARG A 291 -25.94 9.51 -3.75
N PRO A 292 -26.72 10.00 -2.78
CA PRO A 292 -26.45 9.75 -1.35
C PRO A 292 -26.40 8.27 -0.99
N GLU A 293 -27.27 7.45 -1.58
CA GLU A 293 -27.34 6.00 -1.36
C GLU A 293 -26.10 5.23 -1.85
N GLU A 294 -25.23 5.89 -2.60
CA GLU A 294 -23.96 5.28 -3.05
C GLU A 294 -22.85 5.39 -2.01
N SER A 295 -23.04 6.18 -0.95
CA SER A 295 -22.04 6.33 0.12
C SER A 295 -21.72 5.02 0.82
N ASP A 296 -22.71 4.12 0.96
CA ASP A 296 -22.52 2.79 1.56
C ASP A 296 -21.53 1.90 0.78
N LEU A 297 -21.24 2.23 -0.48
CA LEU A 297 -20.26 1.51 -1.30
C LEU A 297 -18.82 1.97 -1.04
N LEU A 298 -18.66 3.17 -0.45
CA LEU A 298 -17.34 3.72 -0.17
C LEU A 298 -16.78 3.08 1.10
N ASN A 299 -15.73 2.30 0.93
CA ASN A 299 -15.01 1.65 2.02
C ASN A 299 -13.50 1.77 1.82
N ALA A 300 -12.73 1.25 2.76
CA ALA A 300 -11.27 1.30 2.73
C ALA A 300 -10.67 0.64 1.47
N ASP A 301 -11.16 -0.54 1.08
CA ASP A 301 -10.66 -1.29 -0.08
C ASP A 301 -10.91 -0.53 -1.40
N LEU A 302 -12.15 -0.09 -1.63
CA LEU A 302 -12.51 0.64 -2.84
C LEU A 302 -11.71 1.95 -2.96
N THR A 303 -11.53 2.67 -1.85
CA THR A 303 -10.74 3.89 -1.82
C THR A 303 -9.27 3.62 -2.12
N SER A 304 -8.68 2.60 -1.49
CA SER A 304 -7.30 2.20 -1.74
C SER A 304 -7.07 1.85 -3.22
N ARG A 305 -7.92 0.97 -3.78
CA ARG A 305 -7.86 0.58 -5.20
C ARG A 305 -8.07 1.76 -6.14
N THR A 306 -8.95 2.69 -5.79
CA THR A 306 -9.17 3.91 -6.58
C THR A 306 -7.88 4.73 -6.65
N LEU A 307 -7.26 5.02 -5.50
CA LEU A 307 -6.02 5.76 -5.44
C LEU A 307 -4.90 5.08 -6.24
N ASP A 308 -4.75 3.76 -6.14
CA ASP A 308 -3.72 2.99 -6.86
C ASP A 308 -3.88 3.07 -8.39
N ILE A 309 -5.11 3.23 -8.88
CA ILE A 309 -5.41 3.34 -10.31
C ILE A 309 -5.25 4.76 -10.85
N VAL A 310 -5.66 5.78 -10.07
CA VAL A 310 -5.75 7.15 -10.59
C VAL A 310 -4.53 8.02 -10.26
N ALA A 311 -3.76 7.69 -9.22
CA ALA A 311 -2.58 8.46 -8.84
C ALA A 311 -1.39 8.31 -9.80
N PRO A 312 -1.11 7.13 -10.40
CA PRO A 312 -0.04 7.01 -11.37
C PRO A 312 -0.22 7.97 -12.56
N GLY A 313 0.86 8.72 -12.87
CA GLY A 313 0.86 9.71 -13.95
C GLY A 313 0.35 11.10 -13.57
N GLN A 314 -0.18 11.27 -12.35
CA GLN A 314 -0.48 12.61 -11.81
C GLN A 314 0.79 13.25 -11.22
N ARG A 315 0.79 14.57 -11.13
CA ARG A 315 1.80 15.34 -10.40
C ARG A 315 1.44 15.48 -8.93
N VAL A 316 0.14 15.58 -8.64
CA VAL A 316 -0.42 15.61 -7.30
C VAL A 316 -1.89 15.18 -7.35
N VAL A 317 -2.32 14.43 -6.35
CA VAL A 317 -3.73 14.10 -6.12
C VAL A 317 -4.19 14.83 -4.86
N ILE A 318 -5.24 15.60 -4.98
CA ILE A 318 -5.92 16.25 -3.86
C ILE A 318 -7.18 15.45 -3.56
N VAL A 319 -7.46 15.22 -2.29
CA VAL A 319 -8.69 14.57 -1.85
C VAL A 319 -9.42 15.49 -0.88
N ASP A 320 -10.65 15.85 -1.23
CA ASP A 320 -11.56 16.54 -0.34
C ASP A 320 -12.31 15.50 0.51
N LEU A 321 -12.01 15.45 1.80
CA LEU A 321 -12.66 14.57 2.76
C LEU A 321 -13.92 15.21 3.37
N GLY A 322 -14.16 16.48 3.09
CA GLY A 322 -15.21 17.23 3.76
C GLY A 322 -15.02 17.17 5.27
N THR A 323 -15.94 16.52 5.97
CA THR A 323 -15.90 16.33 7.43
C THR A 323 -15.90 14.87 7.84
N SER A 324 -15.79 13.96 6.90
CA SER A 324 -15.89 12.51 7.15
C SER A 324 -14.62 11.96 7.77
N LEU A 325 -14.79 11.12 8.79
CA LEU A 325 -13.76 10.24 9.37
C LEU A 325 -14.15 8.76 9.18
N ALA A 326 -14.96 8.45 8.14
CA ALA A 326 -15.28 7.10 7.75
C ALA A 326 -14.02 6.34 7.24
N GLU A 327 -14.09 5.03 7.14
CA GLU A 327 -12.97 4.18 6.71
C GLU A 327 -12.31 4.65 5.41
N ALA A 328 -13.12 5.07 4.43
CA ALA A 328 -12.65 5.64 3.17
C ALA A 328 -11.72 6.85 3.39
N SER A 329 -12.11 7.75 4.30
CA SER A 329 -11.33 8.95 4.64
C SER A 329 -10.06 8.62 5.42
N LEU A 330 -10.12 7.65 6.34
CA LEU A 330 -8.96 7.25 7.15
C LEU A 330 -7.84 6.65 6.28
N VAL A 331 -8.17 5.85 5.25
CA VAL A 331 -7.18 5.37 4.26
C VAL A 331 -6.46 6.53 3.58
N VAL A 332 -7.19 7.60 3.24
CA VAL A 332 -6.58 8.79 2.62
C VAL A 332 -5.65 9.51 3.60
N VAL A 333 -6.08 9.69 4.86
CA VAL A 333 -5.28 10.35 5.91
C VAL A 333 -3.97 9.58 6.16
N GLU A 334 -4.03 8.26 6.25
CA GLU A 334 -2.86 7.40 6.43
C GLU A 334 -1.85 7.56 5.28
N ARG A 335 -2.36 7.61 4.05
CA ARG A 335 -1.56 7.66 2.83
C ARG A 335 -1.11 9.07 2.44
N ALA A 336 -1.71 10.14 2.97
CA ALA A 336 -1.42 11.53 2.59
C ALA A 336 -0.02 11.97 3.03
N GLN A 337 0.73 12.61 2.13
CA GLN A 337 1.99 13.28 2.44
C GLN A 337 1.76 14.68 3.04
N CYS A 338 0.57 15.26 2.85
CA CYS A 338 0.16 16.52 3.43
C CYS A 338 -1.31 16.45 3.81
N LEU A 339 -1.64 16.76 5.06
CA LEU A 339 -3.02 16.84 5.57
C LEU A 339 -3.33 18.30 5.91
N VAL A 340 -4.17 18.92 5.11
CA VAL A 340 -4.63 20.30 5.26
C VAL A 340 -5.91 20.30 6.08
N ILE A 341 -5.85 20.83 7.31
CA ILE A 341 -7.01 20.96 8.18
C ILE A 341 -7.52 22.38 8.12
N VAL A 342 -8.72 22.56 7.55
CA VAL A 342 -9.37 23.87 7.43
C VAL A 342 -10.19 24.16 8.68
N VAL A 343 -9.86 25.24 9.38
CA VAL A 343 -10.48 25.62 10.64
C VAL A 343 -10.97 27.07 10.57
N PRO A 344 -12.26 27.34 10.73
CA PRO A 344 -12.74 28.70 10.96
C PRO A 344 -12.44 29.15 12.40
N ALA A 345 -12.41 30.46 12.64
CA ALA A 345 -12.16 31.04 13.97
C ALA A 345 -13.41 30.92 14.89
N GLU A 346 -13.87 29.69 15.09
CA GLU A 346 -15.06 29.35 15.89
C GLU A 346 -14.67 28.33 16.97
N ILE A 347 -14.93 28.66 18.26
CA ILE A 347 -14.53 27.81 19.39
C ILE A 347 -15.00 26.35 19.27
N PRO A 348 -16.26 26.04 18.93
CA PRO A 348 -16.69 24.65 18.78
C PRO A 348 -15.88 23.91 17.71
N VAL A 349 -15.67 24.53 16.54
CA VAL A 349 -14.94 23.92 15.43
C VAL A 349 -13.47 23.68 15.77
N MET A 350 -12.83 24.65 16.44
CA MET A 350 -11.45 24.47 16.91
C MET A 350 -11.32 23.36 17.96
N THR A 351 -12.32 23.21 18.83
CA THR A 351 -12.35 22.12 19.81
C THR A 351 -12.44 20.77 19.12
N ASP A 352 -13.31 20.64 18.11
CA ASP A 352 -13.45 19.40 17.33
C ASP A 352 -12.23 19.15 16.44
N ALA A 353 -11.65 20.19 15.84
CA ALA A 353 -10.39 20.07 15.09
C ALA A 353 -9.24 19.59 16.00
N ARG A 354 -9.15 20.05 17.26
CA ARG A 354 -8.18 19.53 18.22
C ARG A 354 -8.39 18.05 18.53
N ARG A 355 -9.64 17.59 18.64
CA ARG A 355 -9.96 16.17 18.82
C ARG A 355 -9.55 15.35 17.60
N ALA A 356 -9.84 15.84 16.39
CA ALA A 356 -9.41 15.19 15.15
C ALA A 356 -7.88 15.13 15.04
N LEU A 357 -7.18 16.22 15.41
CA LEU A 357 -5.71 16.23 15.47
C LEU A 357 -5.15 15.15 16.41
N ALA A 358 -5.77 14.93 17.58
CA ALA A 358 -5.37 13.89 18.50
C ALA A 358 -5.56 12.49 17.87
N VAL A 359 -6.68 12.24 17.16
CA VAL A 359 -6.90 10.98 16.43
C VAL A 359 -5.80 10.79 15.38
N PHE A 360 -5.51 11.78 14.56
CA PHE A 360 -4.50 11.67 13.51
C PHE A 360 -3.10 11.43 14.06
N ARG A 361 -2.71 12.13 15.12
CA ARG A 361 -1.37 12.01 15.75
C ARG A 361 -1.22 10.76 16.60
N ASP A 362 -2.13 10.59 17.57
CA ASP A 362 -1.94 9.66 18.68
C ASP A 362 -2.44 8.25 18.33
N ILE A 363 -3.46 8.14 17.47
CA ILE A 363 -4.06 6.86 17.07
C ILE A 363 -3.52 6.40 15.72
N MET A 364 -3.49 7.29 14.72
CA MET A 364 -3.06 6.94 13.37
C MET A 364 -1.56 7.14 13.15
N GLY A 365 -0.83 7.77 14.08
CA GLY A 365 0.61 7.98 13.96
C GLY A 365 1.02 8.95 12.84
N VAL A 366 0.12 9.87 12.42
CA VAL A 366 0.44 10.86 11.39
C VAL A 366 1.47 11.84 11.93
N PRO A 367 2.67 11.96 11.34
CA PRO A 367 3.68 12.89 11.79
C PRO A 367 3.19 14.34 11.73
N ASP A 368 3.49 15.13 12.76
CA ASP A 368 3.08 16.53 12.84
C ASP A 368 3.57 17.38 11.65
N SER A 369 4.69 16.99 11.05
CA SER A 369 5.25 17.60 9.84
C SER A 369 4.40 17.41 8.58
N ARG A 370 3.46 16.47 8.58
CA ARG A 370 2.50 16.28 7.48
C ARG A 370 1.21 17.07 7.65
N ILE A 371 0.95 17.65 8.83
CA ILE A 371 -0.30 18.33 9.15
C ILE A 371 -0.11 19.83 8.99
N GLU A 372 -1.00 20.47 8.25
CA GLU A 372 -1.01 21.91 8.01
C GLU A 372 -2.35 22.51 8.45
N ILE A 373 -2.33 23.58 9.22
CA ILE A 373 -3.52 24.28 9.66
C ILE A 373 -3.80 25.47 8.74
N VAL A 374 -4.97 25.48 8.14
CA VAL A 374 -5.47 26.60 7.36
C VAL A 374 -6.59 27.28 8.12
N LEU A 375 -6.34 28.48 8.61
CA LEU A 375 -7.34 29.33 9.24
C LEU A 375 -8.17 30.03 8.15
N ASN A 376 -9.46 29.68 8.04
CA ASN A 376 -10.38 30.30 7.09
C ASN A 376 -11.33 31.26 7.80
N LEU A 377 -11.11 32.54 7.63
CA LEU A 377 -11.96 33.58 8.25
C LEU A 377 -13.33 33.65 7.55
N ARG A 378 -14.40 33.38 8.33
CA ARG A 378 -15.79 33.38 7.84
C ARG A 378 -16.55 34.68 8.14
N THR A 379 -15.90 35.59 8.85
CA THR A 379 -16.43 36.91 9.22
C THR A 379 -15.37 38.00 9.06
N PRO A 380 -15.75 39.27 8.86
CA PRO A 380 -14.76 40.34 8.72
C PRO A 380 -13.88 40.55 9.95
N HIS A 381 -14.43 40.24 11.12
CA HIS A 381 -13.74 40.39 12.40
C HIS A 381 -13.83 39.08 13.18
N SER A 382 -12.69 38.56 13.59
CA SER A 382 -12.62 37.42 14.51
C SER A 382 -12.39 37.95 15.91
N PRO A 383 -13.14 37.44 16.92
CA PRO A 383 -12.88 37.77 18.32
C PRO A 383 -11.62 37.08 18.86
N LEU A 384 -11.09 36.13 18.14
CA LEU A 384 -9.91 35.37 18.49
C LEU A 384 -8.73 35.78 17.64
N ASP A 385 -7.61 36.08 18.27
CA ASP A 385 -6.35 36.29 17.59
C ASP A 385 -5.71 34.96 17.17
N ARG A 386 -4.71 35.05 16.32
CA ARG A 386 -3.99 33.89 15.82
C ARG A 386 -3.33 33.09 16.95
N ALA A 387 -2.74 33.76 17.94
CA ALA A 387 -2.04 33.11 19.03
C ALA A 387 -3.00 32.30 19.92
N ALA A 388 -4.20 32.82 20.19
CA ALA A 388 -5.23 32.08 20.90
C ALA A 388 -5.70 30.84 20.12
N ILE A 389 -5.87 30.96 18.79
CA ILE A 389 -6.24 29.84 17.92
C ILE A 389 -5.15 28.75 17.93
N GLU A 390 -3.90 29.13 17.74
CA GLU A 390 -2.75 28.22 17.78
C GLU A 390 -2.60 27.52 19.13
N SER A 391 -2.86 28.24 20.22
CA SER A 391 -2.85 27.67 21.57
C SER A 391 -3.94 26.61 21.78
N VAL A 392 -5.16 26.85 21.27
CA VAL A 392 -6.27 25.88 21.35
C VAL A 392 -5.97 24.64 20.54
N LEU A 393 -5.43 24.81 19.33
CA LEU A 393 -5.14 23.71 18.41
C LEU A 393 -3.87 22.93 18.80
N GLY A 394 -2.96 23.53 19.56
CA GLY A 394 -1.63 22.97 19.86
C GLY A 394 -0.76 22.87 18.61
N LYS A 395 -1.01 23.74 17.60
CA LYS A 395 -0.27 23.76 16.33
C LYS A 395 -0.36 25.15 15.69
N GLN A 396 0.73 25.54 15.05
CA GLN A 396 0.81 26.81 14.32
C GLN A 396 -0.11 26.82 13.10
N VAL A 397 -0.67 27.98 12.79
CA VAL A 397 -1.43 28.23 11.55
C VAL A 397 -0.46 28.44 10.39
N SER A 398 -0.55 27.59 9.37
CA SER A 398 0.34 27.65 8.20
C SER A 398 -0.11 28.72 7.20
N VAL A 399 -1.41 28.84 6.96
CA VAL A 399 -2.01 29.83 6.05
C VAL A 399 -3.26 30.43 6.69
N THR A 400 -3.46 31.75 6.53
CA THR A 400 -4.71 32.42 6.88
C THR A 400 -5.40 32.90 5.61
N VAL A 401 -6.64 32.47 5.40
CA VAL A 401 -7.50 32.90 4.30
C VAL A 401 -8.46 33.96 4.83
N GLY A 402 -8.45 35.15 4.23
CA GLY A 402 -9.27 36.26 4.63
C GLY A 402 -10.75 36.09 4.24
N PHE A 403 -11.63 36.83 4.91
CA PHE A 403 -13.04 36.85 4.58
C PHE A 403 -13.31 37.67 3.33
N ASP A 404 -14.00 37.11 2.37
CA ASP A 404 -14.29 37.74 1.04
C ASP A 404 -15.76 38.02 0.83
N GLY A 405 -16.58 38.03 1.89
CA GLY A 405 -18.03 38.25 1.78
C GLY A 405 -18.69 37.14 0.94
N SER A 406 -19.53 37.58 0.00
CA SER A 406 -20.30 36.70 -0.91
C SER A 406 -19.54 36.28 -2.17
N LYS A 407 -18.29 36.68 -2.36
CA LYS A 407 -17.53 36.37 -3.59
C LYS A 407 -17.43 34.88 -3.95
N PRO A 408 -17.21 33.95 -2.99
CA PRO A 408 -17.19 32.52 -3.31
C PRO A 408 -18.56 32.05 -3.84
N GLU A 409 -19.64 32.44 -3.22
CA GLU A 409 -21.00 32.11 -3.64
C GLU A 409 -21.33 32.71 -5.01
N GLU A 410 -20.98 33.98 -5.25
CA GLU A 410 -21.13 34.64 -6.54
C GLU A 410 -20.32 33.96 -7.66
N ALA A 411 -19.14 33.46 -7.35
CA ALA A 411 -18.34 32.71 -8.30
C ALA A 411 -19.03 31.38 -8.68
N THR A 412 -19.53 30.65 -7.68
CA THR A 412 -20.28 29.40 -7.89
C THR A 412 -21.56 29.65 -8.73
N LEU A 413 -22.32 30.69 -8.41
CA LEU A 413 -23.51 31.06 -9.19
C LEU A 413 -23.21 31.43 -10.64
N ALA A 414 -22.00 31.94 -10.90
CA ALA A 414 -21.55 32.29 -12.25
C ALA A 414 -20.88 31.12 -12.99
N GLY A 415 -20.89 29.90 -12.42
CA GLY A 415 -20.21 28.74 -13.02
C GLY A 415 -18.70 28.95 -13.17
N ALA A 416 -18.06 29.56 -12.17
CA ALA A 416 -16.64 29.84 -12.24
C ALA A 416 -15.94 29.58 -10.88
N LEU A 417 -14.69 29.19 -10.93
CA LEU A 417 -13.85 29.15 -9.73
C LEU A 417 -13.53 30.57 -9.24
N VAL A 418 -13.44 30.76 -7.92
CA VAL A 418 -13.11 32.04 -7.32
C VAL A 418 -11.83 32.64 -7.90
N MET A 419 -10.80 31.79 -8.01
CA MET A 419 -9.49 32.18 -8.57
C MET A 419 -9.52 32.61 -10.03
N GLN A 420 -10.54 32.21 -10.81
CA GLN A 420 -10.72 32.60 -12.20
C GLN A 420 -11.56 33.84 -12.34
N ARG A 421 -12.61 34.00 -11.50
CA ARG A 421 -13.52 35.13 -11.51
C ARG A 421 -12.89 36.39 -10.93
N ASP A 422 -12.22 36.23 -9.78
CA ASP A 422 -11.50 37.32 -9.10
C ASP A 422 -10.19 36.83 -8.50
N PRO A 423 -9.10 36.78 -9.30
CA PRO A 423 -7.77 36.36 -8.83
C PRO A 423 -7.25 37.23 -7.67
N SER A 424 -7.77 38.41 -7.47
CA SER A 424 -7.37 39.35 -6.41
C SER A 424 -8.09 39.08 -5.09
N SER A 425 -9.12 38.25 -5.07
CA SER A 425 -9.90 37.93 -3.90
C SER A 425 -9.04 37.27 -2.79
N LEU A 426 -9.47 37.42 -1.53
CA LEU A 426 -8.74 36.86 -0.40
C LEU A 426 -8.78 35.31 -0.43
N VAL A 427 -9.89 34.74 -0.87
CA VAL A 427 -10.02 33.29 -1.05
C VAL A 427 -9.13 32.80 -2.17
N ALA A 428 -9.05 33.48 -3.32
CA ALA A 428 -8.17 33.11 -4.42
C ALA A 428 -6.69 33.16 -4.01
N ARG A 429 -6.29 34.24 -3.32
CA ARG A 429 -4.93 34.38 -2.78
C ARG A 429 -4.62 33.30 -1.73
N GLY A 430 -5.55 33.03 -0.82
CA GLY A 430 -5.41 31.97 0.16
C GLY A 430 -5.25 30.59 -0.46
N ALA A 431 -6.03 30.27 -1.50
CA ALA A 431 -5.87 29.01 -2.25
C ALA A 431 -4.51 28.93 -2.95
N ALA A 432 -3.99 30.04 -3.50
CA ALA A 432 -2.64 30.10 -4.08
C ALA A 432 -1.54 29.95 -3.02
N ASP A 433 -1.75 30.49 -1.80
CA ASP A 433 -0.83 30.33 -0.68
C ASP A 433 -0.79 28.88 -0.19
N ILE A 434 -1.95 28.21 -0.10
CA ILE A 434 -2.06 26.79 0.20
C ILE A 434 -1.35 25.98 -0.89
N ALA A 435 -1.55 26.30 -2.17
CA ALA A 435 -0.86 25.62 -3.27
C ALA A 435 0.66 25.76 -3.16
N ARG A 436 1.17 26.94 -2.79
CA ARG A 436 2.62 27.16 -2.53
C ARG A 436 3.13 26.36 -1.34
N LEU A 437 2.38 26.32 -0.25
CA LEU A 437 2.69 25.51 0.93
C LEU A 437 2.79 24.02 0.56
N ILE A 438 1.79 23.48 -0.15
CA ILE A 438 1.79 22.11 -0.67
C ILE A 438 2.99 21.89 -1.58
N GLY A 439 3.28 22.83 -2.48
CA GLY A 439 4.42 22.76 -3.38
C GLY A 439 5.75 22.68 -2.64
N ALA A 440 5.94 23.44 -1.58
CA ALA A 440 7.13 23.42 -0.75
C ALA A 440 7.27 22.07 -0.01
N ASN A 441 6.19 21.60 0.64
CA ASN A 441 6.19 20.36 1.39
C ASN A 441 6.46 19.13 0.51
N LEU A 442 5.92 19.13 -0.72
CA LEU A 442 6.02 18.03 -1.67
C LEU A 442 7.18 18.22 -2.68
N LYS A 443 7.97 19.27 -2.53
CA LYS A 443 9.09 19.63 -3.45
C LYS A 443 8.64 19.73 -4.91
N LEU A 444 7.44 20.25 -5.14
CA LEU A 444 6.96 20.53 -6.49
C LEU A 444 7.61 21.83 -6.99
N LYS A 445 7.97 21.88 -8.26
CA LYS A 445 8.48 23.11 -8.89
C LYS A 445 7.30 24.00 -9.26
N LEU A 446 6.90 24.92 -8.38
CA LEU A 446 5.80 25.88 -8.60
C LEU A 446 6.30 27.17 -9.24
#